data_733bbfb3376628eed7b9aef01fd6d256
#
_entry.id   733bbfb3376628eed7b9aef01fd6d256
#
_cell.length_a   1.000
_cell.length_b   1.000
_cell.length_c   1.000
_cell.angle_alpha   90.00
_cell.angle_beta   90.00
_cell.angle_gamma   90.00
#
_symmetry.space_group_name_H-M   'P 1'
#
loop_
_entity.id
_entity.type
_entity.pdbx_description
1 polymer ?
#
loop_
_entity_poly.entity_id
_entity_poly.type
_entity_poly.pdbx_seq_one_letter_code
_entity_poly.pdbx_strand_id
1 'polypeptide(L)'
;IDFFHIQADFYAGEHARLELASFNKITEMIYPIYFDKNAADSTADLDKRFADLVKFKVENDTITYISQKGETVDTPENGYLIIISGQYFDELGQYFAVGQPTNLDIKASLDLTKIQTAISGVGRILVDGQKPAQGQEGLVISGRQPRTALGISQDNTTLILMVVDGRGDSIGATQEEMVALMQEYGAYNAMHFDGGGSSTMVAKTVEDAQPEVKNTVSDG
;
A
#
# COMPACT_ATOMS: atom_id res chain seq x y z
N ILE A 1 14.47 4.10 7.74
CA ILE A 1 13.25 4.14 6.90
C ILE A 1 13.68 4.57 5.51
N ASP A 2 13.71 3.65 4.60
CA ASP A 2 13.99 3.95 3.21
C ASP A 2 12.69 4.18 2.46
N PHE A 3 12.59 5.31 1.78
CA PHE A 3 11.48 5.59 0.88
C PHE A 3 11.83 5.02 -0.49
N PHE A 4 11.02 4.12 -0.99
CA PHE A 4 11.29 3.50 -2.27
C PHE A 4 10.05 3.54 -3.17
N HIS A 5 10.33 3.53 -4.46
CA HIS A 5 9.33 3.35 -5.49
C HIS A 5 9.38 1.91 -5.98
N ILE A 6 8.21 1.31 -6.11
CA ILE A 6 8.04 0.08 -6.85
C ILE A 6 7.26 0.43 -8.11
N GLN A 7 7.82 0.09 -9.25
CA GLN A 7 7.13 0.06 -10.53
C GLN A 7 7.06 -1.38 -10.97
N ALA A 8 5.90 -1.82 -11.43
CA ALA A 8 5.74 -3.16 -11.97
C ALA A 8 5.05 -3.11 -13.32
N ASP A 9 5.63 -3.81 -14.27
CA ASP A 9 5.13 -3.97 -15.61
C ASP A 9 4.86 -5.43 -15.90
N PHE A 10 3.68 -5.73 -16.37
CA PHE A 10 3.31 -7.03 -16.90
C PHE A 10 3.43 -7.02 -18.42
N TYR A 11 4.16 -7.96 -18.95
CA TYR A 11 4.34 -8.15 -20.38
C TYR A 11 3.72 -9.47 -20.82
N ALA A 12 3.08 -9.48 -22.01
CA ALA A 12 2.62 -10.70 -22.64
C ALA A 12 3.01 -10.68 -24.12
N GLY A 13 3.79 -11.68 -24.56
CA GLY A 13 4.40 -11.68 -25.89
C GLY A 13 5.31 -10.47 -26.11
N GLU A 14 5.43 -10.05 -27.38
CA GLU A 14 6.35 -8.97 -27.77
C GLU A 14 5.73 -7.56 -27.69
N HIS A 15 4.41 -7.46 -27.65
CA HIS A 15 3.72 -6.17 -27.88
C HIS A 15 2.77 -5.73 -26.77
N ALA A 16 2.44 -6.60 -25.83
CA ALA A 16 1.50 -6.26 -24.77
C ALA A 16 2.24 -5.89 -23.48
N ARG A 17 1.99 -4.68 -22.96
CA ARG A 17 2.50 -4.19 -21.69
C ARG A 17 1.37 -3.57 -20.89
N LEU A 18 1.28 -3.90 -19.61
CA LEU A 18 0.41 -3.26 -18.65
C LEU A 18 1.24 -2.77 -17.48
N GLU A 19 1.18 -1.49 -17.18
CA GLU A 19 1.71 -0.95 -15.93
C GLU A 19 0.74 -1.30 -14.80
N LEU A 20 1.24 -1.93 -13.75
CA LEU A 20 0.42 -2.38 -12.62
C LEU A 20 0.30 -1.27 -11.57
N ALA A 21 -0.92 -0.95 -11.19
CA ALA A 21 -1.20 0.06 -10.19
C ALA A 21 -1.02 -0.45 -8.75
N SER A 22 -1.22 -1.74 -8.52
CA SER A 22 -1.09 -2.32 -7.18
C SER A 22 -0.93 -3.83 -7.18
N PHE A 23 -0.47 -4.35 -6.04
CA PHE A 23 -0.39 -5.77 -5.73
C PHE A 23 -1.36 -6.09 -4.59
N ASN A 24 -2.27 -7.03 -4.84
CA ASN A 24 -3.23 -7.53 -3.83
C ASN A 24 -4.05 -6.44 -3.14
N LYS A 25 -4.12 -5.26 -3.74
CA LYS A 25 -4.87 -4.12 -3.21
C LYS A 25 -5.84 -3.62 -4.26
N ILE A 26 -7.11 -3.61 -3.88
CA ILE A 26 -8.16 -3.03 -4.69
C ILE A 26 -8.08 -1.51 -4.54
N THR A 27 -7.70 -0.86 -5.63
CA THR A 27 -7.81 0.59 -5.79
C THR A 27 -9.04 0.93 -6.62
N GLU A 28 -9.10 2.11 -7.21
CA GLU A 28 -10.05 2.39 -8.27
C GLU A 28 -9.73 1.50 -9.47
N MET A 29 -10.67 0.62 -9.85
CA MET A 29 -10.45 -0.44 -10.85
C MET A 29 -10.38 0.05 -12.30
N ILE A 30 -9.81 1.22 -12.51
CA ILE A 30 -9.47 1.73 -13.85
C ILE A 30 -8.15 1.11 -14.33
N TYR A 31 -7.22 0.84 -13.41
CA TYR A 31 -5.86 0.42 -13.72
C TYR A 31 -5.64 -1.07 -13.45
N PRO A 32 -4.69 -1.71 -14.18
CA PRO A 32 -4.35 -3.12 -13.96
C PRO A 32 -3.80 -3.38 -12.55
N ILE A 33 -4.21 -4.49 -11.95
CA ILE A 33 -3.69 -4.96 -10.66
C ILE A 33 -3.18 -6.40 -10.76
N TYR A 34 -2.16 -6.68 -9.96
CA TYR A 34 -1.72 -8.05 -9.65
C TYR A 34 -2.54 -8.61 -8.48
N PHE A 35 -2.93 -9.88 -8.56
CA PHE A 35 -3.76 -10.53 -7.56
C PHE A 35 -3.39 -12.01 -7.44
N ASP A 36 -3.06 -12.46 -6.23
CA ASP A 36 -2.68 -13.84 -5.96
C ASP A 36 -3.41 -14.41 -4.72
N LYS A 37 -3.07 -15.62 -4.31
CA LYS A 37 -3.65 -16.32 -3.15
C LYS A 37 -3.50 -15.57 -1.82
N ASN A 38 -2.52 -14.65 -1.68
CA ASN A 38 -2.40 -13.83 -0.49
C ASN A 38 -3.54 -12.79 -0.38
N ALA A 39 -4.20 -12.47 -1.49
CA ALA A 39 -5.36 -11.59 -1.49
C ALA A 39 -6.67 -12.35 -1.19
N ALA A 40 -6.96 -13.38 -1.98
CA ALA A 40 -8.14 -14.24 -1.80
C ALA A 40 -8.06 -15.50 -2.68
N ASP A 41 -8.90 -16.49 -2.39
CA ASP A 41 -9.02 -17.73 -3.17
C ASP A 41 -9.70 -17.52 -4.53
N SER A 42 -10.45 -16.45 -4.70
CA SER A 42 -11.12 -16.11 -5.97
C SER A 42 -11.41 -14.61 -6.07
N THR A 43 -11.85 -14.17 -7.25
CA THR A 43 -12.25 -12.77 -7.51
C THR A 43 -13.70 -12.46 -7.11
N ALA A 44 -14.41 -13.36 -6.42
CA ALA A 44 -15.85 -13.24 -6.15
C ALA A 44 -16.26 -11.92 -5.47
N ASP A 45 -15.48 -11.46 -4.48
CA ASP A 45 -15.78 -10.21 -3.78
C ASP A 45 -15.41 -8.96 -4.60
N LEU A 46 -14.42 -9.08 -5.49
CA LEU A 46 -14.12 -8.04 -6.47
C LEU A 46 -15.24 -7.89 -7.48
N ASP A 47 -15.76 -9.00 -8.02
CA ASP A 47 -16.78 -9.00 -9.04
C ASP A 47 -18.13 -8.47 -8.53
N LYS A 48 -18.42 -8.60 -7.23
CA LYS A 48 -19.57 -7.94 -6.60
C LYS A 48 -19.45 -6.41 -6.60
N ARG A 49 -18.23 -5.89 -6.54
CA ARG A 49 -17.98 -4.44 -6.49
C ARG A 49 -17.81 -3.82 -7.88
N PHE A 50 -17.26 -4.60 -8.82
CA PHE A 50 -16.89 -4.16 -10.17
C PHE A 50 -17.38 -5.18 -11.20
N ALA A 51 -18.43 -4.83 -11.93
CA ALA A 51 -19.20 -5.79 -12.72
C ALA A 51 -18.56 -6.25 -14.04
N ASP A 52 -17.50 -5.58 -14.50
CA ASP A 52 -16.96 -5.77 -15.86
C ASP A 52 -15.49 -6.14 -15.93
N LEU A 53 -14.92 -6.64 -14.82
CA LEU A 53 -13.52 -6.99 -14.76
C LEU A 53 -13.16 -8.18 -15.66
N VAL A 54 -12.00 -8.09 -16.32
CA VAL A 54 -11.38 -9.19 -17.05
C VAL A 54 -10.12 -9.65 -16.32
N LYS A 55 -9.91 -10.95 -16.24
CA LYS A 55 -8.81 -11.59 -15.53
C LYS A 55 -7.97 -12.40 -16.50
N PHE A 56 -6.66 -12.15 -16.50
CA PHE A 56 -5.68 -13.01 -17.13
C PHE A 56 -5.11 -13.93 -16.05
N LYS A 57 -5.37 -15.23 -16.14
CA LYS A 57 -4.75 -16.22 -15.26
C LYS A 57 -3.39 -16.57 -15.82
N VAL A 58 -2.36 -16.41 -14.99
CA VAL A 58 -0.97 -16.69 -15.34
C VAL A 58 -0.44 -17.82 -14.47
N GLU A 59 0.05 -18.87 -15.12
CA GLU A 59 0.68 -20.03 -14.49
C GLU A 59 1.92 -20.40 -15.31
N ASN A 60 3.03 -20.67 -14.64
CA ASN A 60 4.32 -20.99 -15.31
C ASN A 60 4.69 -19.94 -16.39
N ASP A 61 4.59 -18.67 -16.03
CA ASP A 61 4.89 -17.52 -16.90
C ASP A 61 4.14 -17.55 -18.25
N THR A 62 2.92 -18.05 -18.26
CA THR A 62 2.08 -18.16 -19.44
C THR A 62 0.63 -17.81 -19.11
N ILE A 63 -0.05 -17.07 -19.98
CA ILE A 63 -1.49 -16.85 -19.86
C ILE A 63 -2.21 -18.18 -20.12
N THR A 64 -2.80 -18.77 -19.09
CA THR A 64 -3.53 -20.04 -19.20
C THR A 64 -5.02 -19.85 -19.42
N TYR A 65 -5.54 -18.66 -19.02
CA TYR A 65 -6.96 -18.33 -19.19
C TYR A 65 -7.17 -16.82 -19.28
N ILE A 66 -8.15 -16.41 -20.07
CA ILE A 66 -8.66 -15.05 -20.14
C ILE A 66 -10.17 -15.12 -19.89
N SER A 67 -10.64 -14.47 -18.83
CA SER A 67 -12.05 -14.50 -18.44
C SER A 67 -12.92 -13.65 -19.37
N GLN A 68 -14.21 -13.93 -19.35
CA GLN A 68 -15.18 -12.96 -19.82
C GLN A 68 -15.31 -11.80 -18.82
N LYS A 69 -15.92 -10.69 -19.26
CA LYS A 69 -16.21 -9.55 -18.37
C LYS A 69 -17.14 -9.97 -17.23
N GLY A 70 -16.75 -9.65 -16.01
CA GLY A 70 -17.54 -9.95 -14.81
C GLY A 70 -17.53 -11.42 -14.36
N GLU A 71 -16.83 -12.29 -15.06
CA GLU A 71 -16.71 -13.69 -14.66
C GLU A 71 -15.84 -13.83 -13.40
N THR A 72 -16.30 -14.58 -12.42
CA THR A 72 -15.52 -14.93 -11.23
C THR A 72 -14.49 -16.00 -11.57
N VAL A 73 -13.24 -15.77 -11.19
CA VAL A 73 -12.11 -16.66 -11.47
C VAL A 73 -11.42 -17.06 -10.17
N ASP A 74 -11.16 -18.36 -10.03
CA ASP A 74 -10.37 -18.87 -8.91
C ASP A 74 -8.89 -18.47 -9.10
N THR A 75 -8.29 -17.98 -8.02
CA THR A 75 -6.89 -17.63 -7.98
C THR A 75 -6.03 -18.90 -8.05
N PRO A 76 -5.06 -18.99 -8.96
CA PRO A 76 -4.23 -20.19 -9.09
C PRO A 76 -3.36 -20.44 -7.86
N GLU A 77 -3.11 -21.70 -7.53
CA GLU A 77 -2.23 -22.06 -6.41
C GLU A 77 -0.77 -21.66 -6.66
N ASN A 78 -0.30 -21.83 -7.89
CA ASN A 78 1.06 -21.51 -8.33
C ASN A 78 1.00 -20.55 -9.51
N GLY A 79 0.71 -19.29 -9.22
CA GLY A 79 0.54 -18.25 -10.23
C GLY A 79 -0.19 -17.05 -9.68
N TYR A 80 -0.74 -16.27 -10.60
CA TYR A 80 -1.44 -15.03 -10.25
C TYR A 80 -2.48 -14.66 -11.31
N LEU A 81 -3.30 -13.69 -10.97
CA LEU A 81 -4.19 -13.02 -11.90
C LEU A 81 -3.67 -11.60 -12.17
N ILE A 82 -3.75 -11.17 -13.42
CA ILE A 82 -3.75 -9.74 -13.77
C ILE A 82 -5.19 -9.37 -14.03
N ILE A 83 -5.69 -8.39 -13.31
CA ILE A 83 -7.08 -7.95 -13.36
C ILE A 83 -7.14 -6.55 -13.94
N ILE A 84 -7.97 -6.35 -14.95
CA ILE A 84 -8.18 -5.05 -15.62
C ILE A 84 -9.66 -4.75 -15.74
N SER A 85 -10.02 -3.48 -15.93
CA SER A 85 -11.40 -3.11 -16.24
C SER A 85 -11.79 -3.57 -17.64
N GLY A 86 -13.09 -3.76 -17.85
CA GLY A 86 -13.62 -4.10 -19.18
C GLY A 86 -13.34 -3.03 -20.22
N GLN A 87 -13.32 -1.75 -19.83
CA GLN A 87 -12.93 -0.66 -20.72
C GLN A 87 -11.47 -0.81 -21.16
N TYR A 88 -10.56 -1.08 -20.24
CA TYR A 88 -9.14 -1.28 -20.55
C TYR A 88 -8.92 -2.50 -21.46
N PHE A 89 -9.73 -3.55 -21.24
CA PHE A 89 -9.72 -4.73 -22.10
C PHE A 89 -10.25 -4.45 -23.51
N ASP A 90 -11.28 -3.62 -23.67
CA ASP A 90 -11.79 -3.24 -24.99
C ASP A 90 -10.72 -2.55 -25.85
N GLU A 91 -9.84 -1.78 -25.23
CA GLU A 91 -8.77 -1.06 -25.90
C GLU A 91 -7.55 -1.94 -26.22
N LEU A 92 -7.17 -2.79 -25.26
CA LEU A 92 -5.90 -3.54 -25.30
C LEU A 92 -6.05 -5.05 -25.42
N GLY A 93 -7.24 -5.60 -25.23
CA GLY A 93 -7.48 -7.06 -25.17
C GLY A 93 -6.99 -7.83 -26.40
N GLN A 94 -7.00 -7.19 -27.56
CA GLN A 94 -6.50 -7.78 -28.82
C GLN A 94 -5.02 -8.19 -28.78
N TYR A 95 -4.24 -7.65 -27.86
CA TYR A 95 -2.81 -7.95 -27.71
C TYR A 95 -2.54 -9.14 -26.77
N PHE A 96 -3.57 -9.66 -26.11
CA PHE A 96 -3.47 -10.76 -25.16
C PHE A 96 -4.15 -12.01 -25.68
N ALA A 97 -3.48 -13.14 -25.54
CA ALA A 97 -4.04 -14.44 -25.93
C ALA A 97 -3.60 -15.55 -24.97
N VAL A 98 -4.44 -16.55 -24.80
CA VAL A 98 -4.08 -17.78 -24.09
C VAL A 98 -2.89 -18.45 -24.80
N GLY A 99 -1.94 -18.93 -24.02
CA GLY A 99 -0.69 -19.51 -24.49
C GLY A 99 0.45 -18.52 -24.68
N GLN A 100 0.23 -17.22 -24.53
CA GLN A 100 1.31 -16.24 -24.60
C GLN A 100 2.24 -16.35 -23.39
N PRO A 101 3.57 -16.34 -23.61
CA PRO A 101 4.54 -16.21 -22.54
C PRO A 101 4.42 -14.81 -21.91
N THR A 102 4.62 -14.76 -20.60
CA THR A 102 4.52 -13.53 -19.82
C THR A 102 5.80 -13.25 -19.04
N ASN A 103 6.00 -12.00 -18.71
CA ASN A 103 7.04 -11.57 -17.79
C ASN A 103 6.49 -10.49 -16.86
N LEU A 104 6.77 -10.62 -15.58
CA LEU A 104 6.49 -9.61 -14.57
C LEU A 104 7.82 -8.93 -14.19
N ASP A 105 8.01 -7.70 -14.65
CA ASP A 105 9.20 -6.90 -14.36
C ASP A 105 8.91 -5.95 -13.19
N ILE A 106 9.51 -6.23 -12.04
CA ILE A 106 9.37 -5.42 -10.84
C ILE A 106 10.66 -4.63 -10.62
N LYS A 107 10.58 -3.32 -10.77
CA LYS A 107 11.68 -2.40 -10.51
C LYS A 107 11.47 -1.72 -9.18
N ALA A 108 12.43 -1.82 -8.29
CA ALA A 108 12.44 -1.14 -7.02
C ALA A 108 13.75 -0.38 -6.84
N SER A 109 13.69 0.76 -6.18
CA SER A 109 14.90 1.53 -5.84
C SER A 109 15.74 0.86 -4.73
N LEU A 110 15.22 -0.17 -4.10
CA LEU A 110 15.88 -1.00 -3.08
C LEU A 110 15.93 -2.46 -3.51
N ASP A 111 16.91 -3.18 -2.98
CA ASP A 111 17.02 -4.63 -3.13
C ASP A 111 15.93 -5.32 -2.29
N LEU A 112 14.82 -5.66 -2.92
CA LEU A 112 13.67 -6.28 -2.25
C LEU A 112 14.01 -7.63 -1.58
N THR A 113 15.08 -8.31 -2.02
CA THR A 113 15.49 -9.61 -1.43
C THR A 113 16.02 -9.46 -0.01
N LYS A 114 16.41 -8.25 0.39
CA LYS A 114 16.92 -7.93 1.73
C LYS A 114 15.86 -7.37 2.67
N ILE A 115 14.65 -7.13 2.18
CA ILE A 115 13.56 -6.55 2.96
C ILE A 115 12.78 -7.67 3.63
N GLN A 116 12.77 -7.68 4.96
CA GLN A 116 11.96 -8.64 5.74
C GLN A 116 10.56 -8.11 6.02
N THR A 117 10.43 -6.80 6.20
CA THR A 117 9.15 -6.15 6.51
C THR A 117 9.07 -4.80 5.80
N ALA A 118 7.97 -4.55 5.13
CA ALA A 118 7.66 -3.26 4.53
C ALA A 118 6.29 -2.77 4.99
N ILE A 119 6.18 -1.48 5.23
CA ILE A 119 4.93 -0.81 5.58
C ILE A 119 4.84 0.49 4.80
N SER A 120 3.67 0.78 4.26
CA SER A 120 3.45 2.03 3.52
C SER A 120 2.87 3.09 4.44
N GLY A 121 3.38 4.33 4.32
CA GLY A 121 2.81 5.51 4.95
C GLY A 121 2.19 6.47 3.93
N VAL A 122 1.60 7.55 4.42
CA VAL A 122 0.91 8.54 3.61
C VAL A 122 1.84 9.66 3.17
N GLY A 123 2.81 10.02 4.00
CA GLY A 123 3.77 11.07 3.69
C GLY A 123 4.94 11.12 4.66
N ARG A 124 5.95 11.92 4.28
CA ARG A 124 7.19 12.08 5.03
C ARG A 124 7.03 13.20 6.05
N ILE A 125 7.52 12.98 7.26
CA ILE A 125 7.61 13.98 8.32
C ILE A 125 9.04 14.49 8.44
N LEU A 126 10.02 13.57 8.46
CA LEU A 126 11.45 13.86 8.51
C LEU A 126 12.20 13.02 7.49
N VAL A 127 13.19 13.64 6.86
CA VAL A 127 14.21 13.00 6.05
C VAL A 127 15.56 13.57 6.49
N ASP A 128 16.46 12.70 6.92
CA ASP A 128 17.80 13.07 7.41
C ASP A 128 17.75 14.16 8.51
N GLY A 129 16.81 14.01 9.45
CA GLY A 129 16.63 14.92 10.58
C GLY A 129 15.94 16.24 10.24
N GLN A 130 15.57 16.48 8.98
CA GLN A 130 14.98 17.72 8.50
C GLN A 130 13.56 17.50 7.96
N LYS A 131 12.73 18.55 8.03
CA LYS A 131 11.46 18.57 7.31
C LYS A 131 11.73 18.42 5.81
N PRO A 132 11.00 17.56 5.09
CA PRO A 132 11.13 17.45 3.64
C PRO A 132 10.93 18.77 2.92
N ALA A 133 11.60 18.97 1.79
CA ALA A 133 11.37 20.13 0.94
C ALA A 133 9.93 20.11 0.38
N GLN A 134 9.41 21.29 0.08
CA GLN A 134 8.06 21.42 -0.48
C GLN A 134 7.89 20.57 -1.73
N GLY A 135 6.83 19.77 -1.77
CA GLY A 135 6.52 18.82 -2.86
C GLY A 135 7.21 17.45 -2.72
N GLN A 136 8.02 17.25 -1.67
CA GLN A 136 8.65 15.97 -1.34
C GLN A 136 8.00 15.28 -0.12
N GLU A 137 7.04 15.93 0.52
CA GLU A 137 6.39 15.44 1.73
C GLU A 137 5.46 14.24 1.47
N GLY A 138 5.00 14.06 0.24
CA GLY A 138 3.88 13.19 -0.08
C GLY A 138 2.54 13.90 0.22
N LEU A 139 1.56 13.18 0.72
CA LEU A 139 0.29 13.79 1.09
C LEU A 139 0.44 14.68 2.32
N VAL A 140 0.10 15.96 2.17
CA VAL A 140 0.03 16.94 3.27
C VAL A 140 -1.40 17.01 3.78
N ILE A 141 -1.61 16.63 5.05
CA ILE A 141 -2.91 16.72 5.69
C ILE A 141 -2.97 18.03 6.48
N SER A 142 -3.84 18.95 6.07
CA SER A 142 -4.00 20.26 6.71
C SER A 142 -4.73 20.20 8.04
N GLY A 143 -4.49 21.22 8.89
CA GLY A 143 -5.18 21.43 10.14
C GLY A 143 -4.75 20.50 11.26
N ARG A 144 -5.38 20.72 12.44
CA ARG A 144 -5.19 19.89 13.63
C ARG A 144 -6.09 18.67 13.56
N GLN A 145 -5.50 17.50 13.67
CA GLN A 145 -6.19 16.20 13.62
C GLN A 145 -5.50 15.22 14.57
N PRO A 146 -6.17 14.13 14.99
CA PRO A 146 -5.48 12.96 15.50
C PRO A 146 -4.43 12.50 14.47
N ARG A 147 -3.26 12.08 14.92
CA ARG A 147 -2.13 11.71 14.05
C ARG A 147 -1.52 10.40 14.48
N THR A 148 -1.05 9.66 13.49
CA THR A 148 -0.23 8.45 13.69
C THR A 148 1.05 8.60 12.90
N ALA A 149 2.19 8.34 13.53
CA ALA A 149 3.49 8.45 12.91
C ALA A 149 4.46 7.36 13.39
N LEU A 150 5.45 7.08 12.57
CA LEU A 150 6.57 6.19 12.84
C LEU A 150 7.86 6.92 12.51
N GLY A 151 8.83 6.85 13.40
CA GLY A 151 10.17 7.38 13.23
C GLY A 151 11.25 6.38 13.58
N ILE A 152 12.45 6.64 13.09
CA ILE A 152 13.65 5.88 13.43
C ILE A 152 14.80 6.84 13.73
N SER A 153 15.60 6.51 14.74
CA SER A 153 16.80 7.27 15.11
C SER A 153 17.88 7.19 14.02
N GLN A 154 18.86 8.11 14.06
CA GLN A 154 19.94 8.18 13.08
C GLN A 154 20.80 6.91 13.04
N ASP A 155 21.03 6.30 14.19
CA ASP A 155 21.80 5.05 14.32
C ASP A 155 20.98 3.80 14.01
N ASN A 156 19.70 3.94 13.65
CA ASN A 156 18.74 2.85 13.37
C ASN A 156 18.50 1.89 14.53
N THR A 157 18.75 2.30 15.77
CA THR A 157 18.58 1.45 16.95
C THR A 157 17.26 1.66 17.67
N THR A 158 16.59 2.80 17.45
CA THR A 158 15.36 3.17 18.14
C THR A 158 14.22 3.40 17.13
N LEU A 159 13.15 2.62 17.28
CA LEU A 159 11.88 2.82 16.57
C LEU A 159 10.94 3.63 17.44
N ILE A 160 10.39 4.71 16.90
CA ILE A 160 9.47 5.62 17.57
C ILE A 160 8.09 5.43 16.94
N LEU A 161 7.14 4.96 17.74
CA LEU A 161 5.73 4.89 17.37
C LEU A 161 4.99 5.99 18.12
N MET A 162 4.26 6.84 17.40
CA MET A 162 3.59 8.00 17.97
C MET A 162 2.14 8.08 17.51
N VAL A 163 1.25 8.27 18.47
CA VAL A 163 -0.14 8.66 18.24
C VAL A 163 -0.39 9.94 19.01
N VAL A 164 -1.05 10.91 18.37
CA VAL A 164 -1.56 12.14 19.00
C VAL A 164 -3.07 12.12 18.91
N ASP A 165 -3.75 12.21 20.05
CA ASP A 165 -5.19 12.30 20.12
C ASP A 165 -5.71 13.64 19.58
N GLY A 166 -6.98 13.70 19.22
CA GLY A 166 -7.66 14.92 18.76
C GLY A 166 -9.16 14.74 18.67
N ARG A 167 -9.85 15.80 18.26
CA ARG A 167 -11.32 15.84 18.10
C ARG A 167 -12.11 15.61 19.38
N GLY A 168 -11.51 15.78 20.55
CA GLY A 168 -12.13 15.65 21.87
C GLY A 168 -11.43 16.56 22.86
N ASP A 169 -11.00 16.02 23.98
CA ASP A 169 -10.23 16.75 24.99
C ASP A 169 -8.86 17.22 24.47
N SER A 170 -8.29 16.49 23.51
CA SER A 170 -7.13 16.91 22.76
C SER A 170 -7.52 17.64 21.48
N ILE A 171 -6.81 18.73 21.17
CA ILE A 171 -7.02 19.51 19.94
C ILE A 171 -6.37 18.90 18.68
N GLY A 172 -5.60 17.83 18.83
CA GLY A 172 -4.81 17.24 17.75
C GLY A 172 -3.52 17.99 17.44
N ALA A 173 -2.82 17.52 16.43
CA ALA A 173 -1.57 18.11 15.96
C ALA A 173 -1.62 18.48 14.47
N THR A 174 -0.92 19.56 14.12
CA THR A 174 -0.59 19.90 12.73
C THR A 174 0.59 19.05 12.24
N GLN A 175 0.88 19.09 10.93
CA GLN A 175 2.05 18.39 10.40
C GLN A 175 3.36 19.02 10.90
N GLU A 176 3.43 20.33 11.05
CA GLU A 176 4.57 21.03 11.64
C GLU A 176 4.84 20.61 13.07
N GLU A 177 3.79 20.46 13.88
CA GLU A 177 3.93 19.96 15.24
C GLU A 177 4.39 18.52 15.29
N MET A 178 3.95 17.68 14.35
CA MET A 178 4.46 16.31 14.23
C MET A 178 5.95 16.27 13.84
N VAL A 179 6.43 17.20 13.00
CA VAL A 179 7.88 17.37 12.74
C VAL A 179 8.62 17.66 14.03
N ALA A 180 8.15 18.65 14.82
CA ALA A 180 8.80 19.05 16.07
C ALA A 180 8.80 17.90 17.11
N LEU A 181 7.66 17.24 17.28
CA LEU A 181 7.52 16.09 18.19
C LEU A 181 8.46 14.96 17.79
N MET A 182 8.49 14.59 16.51
CA MET A 182 9.38 13.52 16.05
C MET A 182 10.86 13.86 16.25
N GLN A 183 11.27 15.13 16.04
CA GLN A 183 12.62 15.58 16.33
C GLN A 183 12.93 15.54 17.83
N GLU A 184 12.01 15.99 18.69
CA GLU A 184 12.15 15.96 20.15
C GLU A 184 12.36 14.54 20.67
N TYR A 185 11.66 13.56 20.11
CA TYR A 185 11.80 12.15 20.47
C TYR A 185 12.97 11.44 19.76
N GLY A 186 13.80 12.18 19.00
CA GLY A 186 15.04 11.67 18.43
C GLY A 186 14.90 10.95 17.08
N ALA A 187 13.78 11.14 16.39
CA ALA A 187 13.65 10.62 15.04
C ALA A 187 14.58 11.34 14.06
N TYR A 188 15.27 10.60 13.23
CA TYR A 188 16.06 11.10 12.11
C TYR A 188 15.31 10.98 10.78
N ASN A 189 14.63 9.86 10.57
CA ASN A 189 13.65 9.68 9.51
C ASN A 189 12.29 9.37 10.11
N ALA A 190 11.23 9.96 9.57
CA ALA A 190 9.86 9.70 10.03
C ALA A 190 8.84 9.85 8.92
N MET A 191 7.77 9.09 9.04
CA MET A 191 6.61 9.16 8.17
C MET A 191 5.32 9.15 8.98
N HIS A 192 4.25 9.71 8.42
CA HIS A 192 2.93 9.59 8.99
C HIS A 192 2.07 8.57 8.23
N PHE A 193 1.15 7.98 8.95
CA PHE A 193 0.10 7.11 8.44
C PHE A 193 -1.21 7.89 8.32
N ASP A 194 -2.29 7.19 8.03
CA ASP A 194 -3.62 7.74 8.16
C ASP A 194 -3.86 8.26 9.58
N GLY A 195 -4.67 9.29 9.67
CA GLY A 195 -4.97 10.02 10.89
C GLY A 195 -6.47 10.03 11.20
N GLY A 196 -6.91 11.03 12.00
CA GLY A 196 -8.31 11.13 12.39
C GLY A 196 -8.74 9.92 13.21
N GLY A 197 -9.91 9.36 12.91
CA GLY A 197 -10.45 8.19 13.60
C GLY A 197 -9.63 6.92 13.50
N SER A 198 -8.77 6.82 12.48
CA SER A 198 -7.84 5.70 12.31
C SER A 198 -6.65 5.73 13.29
N SER A 199 -6.48 6.82 14.05
CA SER A 199 -5.36 6.96 15.01
C SER A 199 -5.59 6.12 16.24
N THR A 200 -5.00 4.92 16.27
CA THR A 200 -5.14 3.97 17.39
C THR A 200 -3.79 3.37 17.76
N MET A 201 -3.45 3.43 19.05
CA MET A 201 -2.29 2.77 19.63
C MET A 201 -2.73 1.61 20.51
N VAL A 202 -2.35 0.41 20.14
CA VAL A 202 -2.52 -0.78 20.98
C VAL A 202 -1.16 -1.20 21.50
N ALA A 203 -1.01 -1.24 22.79
CA ALA A 203 0.25 -1.66 23.43
C ALA A 203 -0.01 -2.48 24.68
N LYS A 204 0.97 -3.29 25.04
CA LYS A 204 1.01 -4.02 26.29
C LYS A 204 2.23 -3.55 27.07
N THR A 205 1.99 -2.94 28.24
CA THR A 205 3.04 -2.62 29.20
C THR A 205 3.33 -3.83 30.11
N VAL A 206 4.31 -3.72 30.98
CA VAL A 206 4.63 -4.77 31.97
C VAL A 206 3.51 -5.01 32.99
N GLU A 207 2.63 -4.02 33.17
CA GLU A 207 1.52 -4.06 34.11
C GLU A 207 0.23 -4.60 33.47
N ASP A 208 0.16 -4.62 32.16
CA ASP A 208 -1.04 -5.06 31.43
C ASP A 208 -1.09 -6.59 31.30
N ALA A 209 -2.24 -7.18 31.56
CA ALA A 209 -2.48 -8.60 31.34
C ALA A 209 -2.55 -8.95 29.83
N GLN A 210 -3.16 -8.05 29.04
CA GLN A 210 -3.37 -8.15 27.61
C GLN A 210 -3.01 -6.82 26.92
N PRO A 211 -2.79 -6.80 25.59
CA PRO A 211 -2.70 -5.54 24.84
C PRO A 211 -3.97 -4.72 24.98
N GLU A 212 -3.82 -3.43 25.21
CA GLU A 212 -4.92 -2.48 25.39
C GLU A 212 -4.75 -1.27 24.48
N VAL A 213 -5.85 -0.60 24.14
CA VAL A 213 -5.83 0.70 23.48
C VAL A 213 -5.30 1.74 24.47
N LYS A 214 -4.24 2.46 24.08
CA LYS A 214 -3.51 3.41 24.95
C LYS A 214 -3.81 4.88 24.64
N ASN A 215 -4.66 5.16 23.66
CA ASN A 215 -5.07 6.51 23.28
C ASN A 215 -6.59 6.65 23.26
N THR A 216 -7.10 7.87 23.11
CA THR A 216 -8.54 8.16 22.95
C THR A 216 -8.88 8.15 21.46
N VAL A 217 -9.51 7.09 20.98
CA VAL A 217 -9.95 6.99 19.57
C VAL A 217 -11.12 7.93 19.34
N SER A 218 -11.04 8.79 18.31
CA SER A 218 -12.01 9.87 18.10
C SER A 218 -13.30 9.46 17.40
N ASP A 219 -13.29 8.33 16.69
CA ASP A 219 -14.41 7.83 15.87
C ASP A 219 -14.82 6.42 16.35
N GLY A 220 -14.84 6.20 17.65
CA GLY A 220 -15.22 4.95 18.31
C GLY A 220 -16.70 4.82 18.62
#